data_9226e46276d4952a368efdc0b9c0e46e
#
_entry.id   9226e46276d4952a368efdc0b9c0e46e
#
_cell.length_a   1.000
_cell.length_b   1.000
_cell.length_c   1.000
_cell.angle_alpha   90.00
_cell.angle_beta   90.00
_cell.angle_gamma   90.00
#
_symmetry.space_group_name_H-M   'P 1'
#
loop_
_entity.id
_entity.type
_entity.pdbx_description
1 polymer ?
#
loop_
_entity_poly.entity_id
_entity_poly.type
_entity_poly.pdbx_seq_one_letter_code
_entity_poly.pdbx_strand_id
1 'polypeptide(L)'
;LAQRFARGAAREEEVEVILRRAGETTLDDLLRCRAIAIGSPEYFGTMAGMIKDFFDRTYTAAQERTIGLPFVLLVCAGNDGRGALAQIERIAAGYKWRQALEHLRIVGPPGEADLQAAEELGHTLAAGTALGIF
;
A
#
# COMPACT_ATOMS: atom_id res chain seq x y z
N LEU A 1 -1.34 -0.75 -11.89
CA LEU A 1 -0.74 -1.53 -10.80
C LEU A 1 -1.76 -1.90 -9.72
N ALA A 2 -2.44 -0.94 -9.14
CA ALA A 2 -3.38 -1.19 -8.03
C ALA A 2 -4.48 -2.19 -8.37
N GLN A 3 -5.06 -2.10 -9.55
CA GLN A 3 -6.08 -3.07 -10.01
C GLN A 3 -5.51 -4.50 -10.13
N ARG A 4 -4.29 -4.64 -10.66
CA ARG A 4 -3.63 -5.95 -10.78
C ARG A 4 -3.27 -6.50 -9.40
N PHE A 5 -2.80 -5.67 -8.49
CA PHE A 5 -2.56 -6.04 -7.11
C PHE A 5 -3.85 -6.55 -6.45
N ALA A 6 -4.94 -5.80 -6.54
CA ALA A 6 -6.23 -6.19 -5.98
C ALA A 6 -6.75 -7.50 -6.57
N ARG A 7 -6.55 -7.71 -7.88
CA ARG A 7 -6.88 -8.99 -8.55
C ARG A 7 -6.09 -10.15 -7.95
N GLY A 8 -4.79 -9.96 -7.70
CA GLY A 8 -3.96 -10.98 -7.06
C GLY A 8 -4.42 -11.29 -5.64
N ALA A 9 -4.69 -10.24 -4.85
CA ALA A 9 -5.19 -10.38 -3.49
C ALA A 9 -6.53 -11.12 -3.44
N ALA A 10 -7.42 -10.88 -4.40
CA ALA A 10 -8.73 -11.53 -4.47
C ALA A 10 -8.68 -13.02 -4.79
N ARG A 11 -7.51 -13.57 -5.12
CA ARG A 11 -7.31 -15.03 -5.24
C ARG A 11 -7.38 -15.74 -3.90
N GLU A 12 -7.21 -15.00 -2.80
CA GLU A 12 -7.36 -15.52 -1.44
C GLU A 12 -8.80 -15.32 -0.96
N GLU A 13 -9.55 -16.40 -0.86
CA GLU A 13 -10.98 -16.35 -0.54
C GLU A 13 -11.28 -15.96 0.92
N GLU A 14 -10.29 -16.09 1.81
CA GLU A 14 -10.45 -15.78 3.23
C GLU A 14 -10.27 -14.29 3.57
N VAL A 15 -9.95 -13.47 2.58
CA VAL A 15 -9.81 -12.01 2.77
C VAL A 15 -10.75 -11.25 1.87
N GLU A 16 -11.37 -10.23 2.41
CA GLU A 16 -12.11 -9.23 1.64
C GLU A 16 -11.14 -8.19 1.13
N VAL A 17 -11.14 -7.93 -0.17
CA VAL A 17 -10.28 -6.93 -0.80
C VAL A 17 -11.08 -5.69 -1.11
N ILE A 18 -10.66 -4.56 -0.55
CA ILE A 18 -11.27 -3.26 -0.80
C ILE A 18 -10.28 -2.39 -1.54
N LEU A 19 -10.55 -2.11 -2.82
CA LEU A 19 -9.76 -1.19 -3.62
C LEU A 19 -10.43 0.18 -3.64
N ARG A 20 -9.73 1.19 -3.13
CA ARG A 20 -10.22 2.58 -3.10
C ARG A 20 -9.15 3.55 -3.56
N ARG A 21 -9.60 4.68 -4.06
CA ARG A 21 -8.73 5.85 -4.24
C ARG A 21 -8.43 6.47 -2.88
N ALA A 22 -7.24 7.01 -2.71
CA ALA A 22 -6.81 7.58 -1.44
C ALA A 22 -7.77 8.66 -0.91
N GLY A 23 -8.28 9.52 -1.78
CA GLY A 23 -9.24 10.58 -1.41
C GLY A 23 -10.60 10.06 -0.93
N GLU A 24 -10.94 8.82 -1.26
CA GLU A 24 -12.20 8.16 -0.87
C GLU A 24 -12.00 7.20 0.32
N THR A 25 -10.77 6.93 0.71
CA THR A 25 -10.44 6.03 1.81
C THR A 25 -10.70 6.72 3.13
N THR A 26 -11.45 6.08 4.01
CA THR A 26 -11.87 6.65 5.28
C THR A 26 -11.03 6.12 6.46
N LEU A 27 -11.14 6.80 7.61
CA LEU A 27 -10.59 6.29 8.85
C LEU A 27 -11.14 4.91 9.20
N ASP A 28 -12.43 4.69 8.99
CA ASP A 28 -13.07 3.39 9.26
C ASP A 28 -12.49 2.29 8.38
N ASP A 29 -12.25 2.55 7.10
CA ASP A 29 -11.58 1.60 6.21
C ASP A 29 -10.21 1.19 6.79
N LEU A 30 -9.41 2.16 7.25
CA LEU A 30 -8.10 1.91 7.84
C LEU A 30 -8.19 1.11 9.15
N LEU A 31 -9.12 1.45 10.02
CA LEU A 31 -9.26 0.79 11.32
C LEU A 31 -9.76 -0.66 11.21
N ARG A 32 -10.42 -1.00 10.11
CA ARG A 32 -10.98 -2.34 9.87
C ARG A 32 -10.02 -3.25 9.10
N CYS A 33 -9.04 -2.71 8.41
CA CYS A 33 -8.16 -3.53 7.59
C CYS A 33 -7.16 -4.33 8.42
N ARG A 34 -6.80 -5.51 7.94
CA ARG A 34 -5.79 -6.40 8.54
C ARG A 34 -4.42 -6.26 7.87
N ALA A 35 -4.39 -5.67 6.70
CA ALA A 35 -3.19 -5.29 5.97
C ALA A 35 -3.55 -4.15 5.02
N ILE A 36 -2.57 -3.33 4.66
CA ILE A 36 -2.78 -2.21 3.75
C ILE A 36 -1.72 -2.20 2.65
N ALA A 37 -2.15 -2.01 1.42
CA ALA A 37 -1.27 -1.72 0.29
C ALA A 37 -1.52 -0.28 -0.18
N ILE A 38 -0.45 0.48 -0.36
CA ILE A 38 -0.55 1.86 -0.82
C ILE A 38 0.14 1.98 -2.16
N GLY A 39 -0.62 2.36 -3.18
CA GLY A 39 -0.11 2.67 -4.51
C GLY A 39 -0.01 4.18 -4.71
N SER A 40 1.16 4.66 -5.13
CA SER A 40 1.38 6.07 -5.43
C SER A 40 2.28 6.24 -6.64
N PRO A 41 1.98 7.15 -7.56
CA PRO A 41 3.00 7.70 -8.44
C PRO A 41 3.98 8.55 -7.62
N GLU A 42 5.16 8.78 -8.20
CA GLU A 42 6.07 9.81 -7.68
C GLU A 42 5.95 11.07 -8.52
N TYR A 43 5.62 12.18 -7.87
CA TYR A 43 5.58 13.51 -8.47
C TYR A 43 6.57 14.42 -7.74
N PHE A 44 7.53 14.98 -8.49
CA PHE A 44 8.55 15.86 -7.91
C PHE A 44 9.29 15.24 -6.71
N GLY A 45 9.61 13.95 -6.79
CA GLY A 45 10.32 13.26 -5.71
C GLY A 45 9.47 12.95 -4.49
N THR A 46 8.14 13.11 -4.56
CA THR A 46 7.24 12.87 -3.42
C THR A 46 6.06 11.97 -3.81
N MET A 47 5.30 11.53 -2.79
CA MET A 47 4.05 10.81 -2.99
C MET A 47 2.99 11.72 -3.61
N ALA A 48 1.97 11.12 -4.22
CA ALA A 48 0.79 11.87 -4.68
C ALA A 48 0.12 12.60 -3.52
N GLY A 49 -0.38 13.82 -3.77
CA GLY A 49 -0.98 14.66 -2.74
C GLY A 49 -2.17 13.99 -2.03
N MET A 50 -2.97 13.19 -2.74
CA MET A 50 -4.10 12.48 -2.13
C MET A 50 -3.67 11.36 -1.15
N ILE A 51 -2.49 10.78 -1.33
CA ILE A 51 -1.91 9.86 -0.35
C ILE A 51 -1.52 10.62 0.92
N LYS A 52 -0.88 11.78 0.79
CA LYS A 52 -0.55 12.63 1.94
C LYS A 52 -1.80 13.11 2.66
N ASP A 53 -2.84 13.49 1.92
CA ASP A 53 -4.15 13.85 2.47
C ASP A 53 -4.76 12.70 3.30
N PHE A 54 -4.71 11.47 2.78
CA PHE A 54 -5.17 10.31 3.54
C PHE A 54 -4.43 10.17 4.88
N PHE A 55 -3.12 10.31 4.88
CA PHE A 55 -2.34 10.26 6.11
C PHE A 55 -2.71 11.40 7.06
N ASP A 56 -2.82 12.62 6.56
CA ASP A 56 -3.16 13.77 7.38
C ASP A 56 -4.54 13.63 8.03
N ARG A 57 -5.51 13.06 7.31
CA ARG A 57 -6.87 12.85 7.81
C ARG A 57 -6.98 11.73 8.85
N THR A 58 -6.08 10.76 8.82
CA THR A 58 -6.21 9.53 9.63
C THR A 58 -5.19 9.41 10.76
N TYR A 59 -4.06 10.12 10.68
CA TYR A 59 -2.93 9.90 11.58
C TYR A 59 -3.29 10.00 13.05
N THR A 60 -3.86 11.11 13.48
CA THR A 60 -4.12 11.38 14.90
C THR A 60 -5.05 10.33 15.52
N ALA A 61 -6.08 9.90 14.78
CA ALA A 61 -7.05 8.93 15.28
C ALA A 61 -6.58 7.48 15.16
N ALA A 62 -5.70 7.17 14.20
CA ALA A 62 -5.33 5.79 13.88
C ALA A 62 -3.98 5.35 14.46
N GLN A 63 -3.08 6.26 14.78
CA GLN A 63 -1.68 5.93 15.09
C GLN A 63 -1.52 4.91 16.25
N GLU A 64 -2.39 4.95 17.25
CA GLU A 64 -2.34 4.02 18.38
C GLU A 64 -3.28 2.82 18.22
N ARG A 65 -4.06 2.80 17.16
CA ARG A 65 -5.06 1.75 16.88
C ARG A 65 -4.66 0.83 15.74
N THR A 66 -3.57 1.16 15.04
CA THR A 66 -3.06 0.37 13.89
C THR A 66 -1.60 -0.03 14.07
N ILE A 67 -1.13 -0.13 15.32
CA ILE A 67 0.24 -0.55 15.62
C ILE A 67 0.47 -1.96 15.07
N GLY A 68 1.57 -2.13 14.33
CA GLY A 68 1.94 -3.40 13.72
C GLY A 68 1.14 -3.76 12.46
N LEU A 69 0.27 -2.88 11.96
CA LEU A 69 -0.46 -3.14 10.71
C LEU A 69 0.51 -3.50 9.58
N PRO A 70 0.37 -4.68 8.97
CA PRO A 70 1.21 -5.05 7.83
C PRO A 70 0.96 -4.13 6.65
N PHE A 71 2.03 -3.63 6.03
CA PHE A 71 1.88 -2.79 4.85
C PHE A 71 2.87 -3.14 3.74
N VAL A 72 2.51 -2.77 2.52
CA VAL A 72 3.38 -2.82 1.35
C VAL A 72 3.10 -1.61 0.45
N LEU A 73 4.11 -1.18 -0.29
CA LEU A 73 4.00 -0.04 -1.19
C LEU A 73 4.20 -0.47 -2.65
N LEU A 74 3.47 0.20 -3.55
CA LEU A 74 3.65 0.12 -4.99
C LEU A 74 3.88 1.54 -5.50
N VAL A 75 5.08 1.82 -5.98
CA VAL A 75 5.44 3.15 -6.50
C VAL A 75 5.81 3.06 -7.97
N CYS A 76 5.24 3.95 -8.76
CA CYS A 76 5.58 4.12 -10.18
C CYS A 76 6.13 5.52 -10.40
N ALA A 77 7.30 5.63 -10.98
CA ALA A 77 8.02 6.89 -11.13
C ALA A 77 8.64 7.07 -12.52
N GLY A 78 8.80 8.32 -12.94
CA GLY A 78 9.53 8.66 -14.14
C GLY A 78 11.06 8.65 -13.93
N ASN A 79 11.51 8.96 -12.74
CA ASN A 79 12.93 8.95 -12.35
C ASN A 79 13.30 7.69 -11.57
N ASP A 80 13.30 7.76 -10.23
CA ASP A 80 13.74 6.60 -9.44
C ASP A 80 12.72 6.09 -8.40
N GLY A 81 11.72 6.88 -8.04
CA GLY A 81 10.67 6.51 -7.08
C GLY A 81 11.11 6.43 -5.62
N ARG A 82 12.35 6.71 -5.32
CA ARG A 82 12.92 6.56 -3.95
C ARG A 82 12.40 7.61 -2.99
N GLY A 83 12.13 8.82 -3.47
CA GLY A 83 11.60 9.91 -2.65
C GLY A 83 10.20 9.59 -2.13
N ALA A 84 9.32 9.12 -3.00
CA ALA A 84 7.97 8.71 -2.61
C ALA A 84 7.99 7.55 -1.62
N LEU A 85 8.81 6.51 -1.88
CA LEU A 85 8.97 5.38 -0.96
C LEU A 85 9.42 5.85 0.42
N ALA A 86 10.52 6.61 0.49
CA ALA A 86 11.10 7.07 1.75
C ALA A 86 10.11 7.91 2.57
N GLN A 87 9.33 8.77 1.92
CA GLN A 87 8.34 9.59 2.61
C GLN A 87 7.18 8.76 3.16
N ILE A 88 6.66 7.82 2.38
CA ILE A 88 5.57 6.96 2.85
C ILE A 88 6.07 6.05 3.98
N GLU A 89 7.25 5.47 3.85
CA GLU A 89 7.87 4.65 4.90
C GLU A 89 8.05 5.43 6.21
N ARG A 90 8.49 6.70 6.11
CA ARG A 90 8.62 7.57 7.28
C ARG A 90 7.29 7.79 7.99
N ILE A 91 6.22 8.02 7.25
CA ILE A 91 4.89 8.20 7.81
C ILE A 91 4.38 6.87 8.40
N ALA A 92 4.55 5.77 7.69
CA ALA A 92 4.18 4.44 8.18
C ALA A 92 4.89 4.09 9.50
N ALA A 93 6.16 4.51 9.65
CA ALA A 93 6.89 4.37 10.90
C ALA A 93 6.24 5.19 12.03
N GLY A 94 5.68 6.36 11.74
CA GLY A 94 4.91 7.15 12.69
C GLY A 94 3.65 6.45 13.18
N TYR A 95 2.96 5.73 12.29
CA TYR A 95 1.84 4.86 12.66
C TYR A 95 2.29 3.57 13.36
N LYS A 96 3.58 3.27 13.37
CA LYS A 96 4.15 2.01 13.84
C LYS A 96 3.64 0.80 13.05
N TRP A 97 3.41 1.00 11.75
CA TRP A 97 3.11 -0.09 10.82
C TRP A 97 4.36 -0.94 10.57
N ARG A 98 4.15 -2.16 10.12
CA ARG A 98 5.24 -3.09 9.85
C ARG A 98 5.28 -3.46 8.37
N GLN A 99 6.41 -3.23 7.73
CA GLN A 99 6.61 -3.70 6.36
C GLN A 99 6.45 -5.22 6.29
N ALA A 100 5.49 -5.67 5.52
CA ALA A 100 5.20 -7.10 5.40
C ALA A 100 6.06 -7.78 4.32
N LEU A 101 6.27 -7.10 3.20
CA LEU A 101 6.94 -7.61 2.01
C LEU A 101 7.82 -6.51 1.41
N GLU A 102 8.72 -6.90 0.51
CA GLU A 102 9.48 -5.94 -0.28
C GLU A 102 8.52 -5.08 -1.12
N HIS A 103 8.78 -3.78 -1.14
CA HIS A 103 7.97 -2.84 -1.91
C HIS A 103 8.20 -3.00 -3.42
N LEU A 104 7.17 -2.77 -4.21
CA LEU A 104 7.28 -2.78 -5.66
C LEU A 104 7.54 -1.36 -6.16
N ARG A 105 8.72 -1.14 -6.73
CA ARG A 105 9.11 0.14 -7.30
C ARG A 105 9.37 -0.03 -8.80
N ILE A 106 8.65 0.72 -9.60
CA ILE A 106 8.74 0.65 -11.06
C ILE A 106 9.16 2.01 -11.60
N VAL A 107 10.17 2.01 -12.45
CA VAL A 107 10.66 3.20 -13.14
C VAL A 107 10.24 3.13 -14.60
N GLY A 108 9.60 4.17 -15.08
CA GLY A 108 9.03 4.22 -16.42
C GLY A 108 7.64 3.59 -16.52
N PRO A 109 7.08 3.47 -17.74
CA PRO A 109 5.79 2.85 -17.95
C PRO A 109 5.80 1.38 -17.50
N PRO A 110 4.82 0.92 -16.71
CA PRO A 110 4.76 -0.48 -16.32
C PRO A 110 4.56 -1.41 -17.53
N GLY A 111 5.41 -2.42 -17.62
CA GLY A 111 5.24 -3.51 -18.59
C GLY A 111 4.43 -4.68 -17.99
N GLU A 112 4.20 -5.72 -18.80
CA GLU A 112 3.44 -6.89 -18.33
C GLU A 112 4.12 -7.60 -17.15
N ALA A 113 5.44 -7.67 -17.16
CA ALA A 113 6.20 -8.26 -16.03
C ALA A 113 5.97 -7.50 -14.73
N ASP A 114 5.88 -6.17 -14.78
CA ASP A 114 5.60 -5.33 -13.62
C ASP A 114 4.17 -5.53 -13.10
N LEU A 115 3.22 -5.64 -14.02
CA LEU A 115 1.82 -5.91 -13.69
C LEU A 115 1.66 -7.30 -13.06
N GLN A 116 2.38 -8.29 -13.56
CA GLN A 116 2.40 -9.63 -12.98
C GLN A 116 3.03 -9.62 -11.59
N ALA A 117 4.13 -8.89 -11.40
CA ALA A 117 4.75 -8.74 -10.08
C ALA A 117 3.78 -8.09 -9.07
N ALA A 118 3.00 -7.08 -9.50
CA ALA A 118 1.97 -6.48 -8.66
C ALA A 118 0.88 -7.49 -8.28
N GLU A 119 0.45 -8.34 -9.22
CA GLU A 119 -0.56 -9.36 -8.98
C GLU A 119 -0.06 -10.40 -7.97
N GLU A 120 1.17 -10.90 -8.13
CA GLU A 120 1.78 -11.86 -7.21
C GLU A 120 2.01 -11.25 -5.82
N LEU A 121 2.41 -9.99 -5.75
CA LEU A 121 2.56 -9.27 -4.48
C LEU A 121 1.23 -9.17 -3.73
N GLY A 122 0.15 -8.89 -4.45
CA GLY A 122 -1.20 -8.84 -3.87
C GLY A 122 -1.63 -10.20 -3.31
N HIS A 123 -1.42 -11.25 -4.07
CA HIS A 123 -1.73 -12.62 -3.62
C HIS A 123 -0.91 -12.99 -2.38
N THR A 124 0.38 -12.70 -2.38
CA THR A 124 1.26 -13.02 -1.24
C THR A 124 0.85 -12.26 0.02
N LEU A 125 0.52 -10.96 -0.11
CA LEU A 125 0.05 -10.19 1.04
C LEU A 125 -1.26 -10.75 1.61
N ALA A 126 -2.21 -11.07 0.74
CA ALA A 126 -3.51 -11.61 1.15
C ALA A 126 -3.37 -12.98 1.79
N ALA A 127 -2.60 -13.90 1.19
CA ALA A 127 -2.37 -15.23 1.73
C ALA A 127 -1.67 -15.17 3.10
N GLY A 128 -0.63 -14.35 3.24
CA GLY A 128 0.06 -14.18 4.51
C GLY A 128 -0.83 -13.56 5.58
N THR A 129 -1.71 -12.65 5.19
CA THR A 129 -2.70 -12.03 6.09
C THR A 129 -3.72 -13.08 6.56
N ALA A 130 -4.25 -13.90 5.66
CA ALA A 130 -5.18 -14.98 5.99
C ALA A 130 -4.56 -15.99 6.97
N LEU A 131 -3.29 -16.33 6.76
CA LEU A 131 -2.54 -17.25 7.61
C LEU A 131 -2.01 -16.64 8.91
N GLY A 132 -2.13 -15.34 9.10
CA GLY A 132 -1.60 -14.66 10.27
C GLY A 132 -0.07 -14.61 10.35
N ILE A 133 0.62 -14.66 9.19
CA ILE A 133 2.09 -14.66 9.11
C ILE A 133 2.67 -13.26 9.38
N PHE A 134 1.95 -12.22 9.00
CA PHE A 134 2.40 -10.84 9.13
C PHE A 134 1.99 -10.18 10.44
#